data_672b8a21d0e44e80258887eccf665302
#
_entry.id   672b8a21d0e44e80258887eccf665302
#
_cell.length_a   1.000
_cell.length_b   1.000
_cell.length_c   1.000
_cell.angle_alpha   90.00
_cell.angle_beta   90.00
_cell.angle_gamma   90.00
#
_symmetry.space_group_name_H-M   'P 1'
#
loop_
_entity.id
_entity.type
_entity.pdbx_description
1 polymer ?
#
loop_
_entity_poly.entity_id
_entity_poly.type
_entity_poly.pdbx_seq_one_letter_code
_entity_poly.pdbx_strand_id
1 'polypeptide(L)'
;MNSNDSEIVASLLESSGFQWVEESGSADIVLINTCAIRDNAEQRILGRIAQYKKLKRTSRKNLVIGVLGCMAARVKEELLSPKIGASVVVGPDGYRLLPELLREAATGIQGVYTRLSRSETYGEIEPLRYGGNRVSAFTSIMRGCNYACTYCVVPFTRGPERSRSVDSILHEVKKLAEQGYKEITLLGQTVDSYSWQAPSGNVVRFSTLLEQVAQAVPALRVRFATSHPHDMTEDVLRVMATYPNVCHHIHLPVQSGATSMLQRMKRRYTREEYLRQIALIRKLLPDCSITTDIIAGFTGETQEEHEATLSLMREVHFDLAYMFKYSERPGTYAQRRLGDTVPEAVKGERLQEIIDLQQQHSYESNQRDVGKTFEVLVEGYSHKSEADLCGRNMQNRMIVFPATKVEVGARLAVRVEQCTPSTLLGVVVSD
;
A
#
# COMPACT_ATOMS: atom_id res chain seq x y z
N MET A 1 -3.08 0.64 3.45
CA MET A 1 -4.36 -0.03 3.85
C MET A 1 -4.28 -0.68 5.24
N ASN A 2 -3.39 -1.67 5.49
CA ASN A 2 -3.37 -2.31 6.83
C ASN A 2 -3.09 -1.34 7.98
N SER A 3 -2.18 -0.37 7.81
CA SER A 3 -1.93 0.66 8.83
C SER A 3 -3.19 1.47 9.11
N ASN A 4 -3.86 1.96 8.07
CA ASN A 4 -5.12 2.69 8.22
C ASN A 4 -6.25 1.81 8.79
N ASP A 5 -6.34 0.52 8.41
CA ASP A 5 -7.26 -0.42 9.04
C ASP A 5 -6.97 -0.58 10.55
N SER A 6 -5.69 -0.61 10.95
CA SER A 6 -5.32 -0.68 12.38
C SER A 6 -5.69 0.60 13.14
N GLU A 7 -5.55 1.77 12.52
CA GLU A 7 -5.94 3.06 13.08
C GLU A 7 -7.48 3.16 13.26
N ILE A 8 -8.25 2.64 12.29
CA ILE A 8 -9.72 2.54 12.41
C ILE A 8 -10.11 1.59 13.55
N VAL A 9 -9.47 0.43 13.64
CA VAL A 9 -9.70 -0.54 14.72
C VAL A 9 -9.36 0.08 16.08
N ALA A 10 -8.25 0.81 16.19
CA ALA A 10 -7.87 1.49 17.42
C ALA A 10 -8.93 2.51 17.86
N SER A 11 -9.45 3.32 16.92
CA SER A 11 -10.53 4.28 17.20
C SER A 11 -11.82 3.61 17.69
N LEU A 12 -12.24 2.52 17.03
CA LEU A 12 -13.42 1.76 17.43
C LEU A 12 -13.29 1.14 18.83
N LEU A 13 -12.11 0.64 19.15
CA LEU A 13 -11.85 0.01 20.45
C LEU A 13 -11.76 1.07 21.56
N GLU A 14 -11.07 2.18 21.33
CA GLU A 14 -11.00 3.28 22.31
C GLU A 14 -12.39 3.84 22.63
N SER A 15 -13.21 4.11 21.61
CA SER A 15 -14.59 4.56 21.79
C SER A 15 -15.49 3.55 22.52
N SER A 16 -15.07 2.28 22.54
CA SER A 16 -15.74 1.18 23.24
C SER A 16 -15.17 0.86 24.62
N GLY A 17 -14.23 1.71 25.13
CA GLY A 17 -13.65 1.62 26.46
C GLY A 17 -12.42 0.73 26.60
N PHE A 18 -11.80 0.29 25.47
CA PHE A 18 -10.51 -0.38 25.50
C PHE A 18 -9.38 0.65 25.53
N GLN A 19 -8.26 0.29 26.15
CA GLN A 19 -7.07 1.15 26.20
C GLN A 19 -5.93 0.57 25.38
N TRP A 20 -5.24 1.43 24.65
CA TRP A 20 -4.02 1.07 23.95
C TRP A 20 -2.85 0.94 24.91
N VAL A 21 -2.05 -0.12 24.71
CA VAL A 21 -0.78 -0.32 25.42
C VAL A 21 0.33 -0.59 24.40
N GLU A 22 1.52 -0.01 24.65
CA GLU A 22 2.64 -0.15 23.73
C GLU A 22 3.28 -1.54 23.77
N GLU A 23 3.39 -2.10 24.99
CA GLU A 23 4.02 -3.39 25.21
C GLU A 23 3.01 -4.54 25.11
N SER A 24 3.15 -5.39 24.12
CA SER A 24 2.31 -6.58 23.95
C SER A 24 2.38 -7.55 25.15
N GLY A 25 3.46 -7.50 25.93
CA GLY A 25 3.63 -8.29 27.17
C GLY A 25 2.66 -7.91 28.29
N SER A 26 2.19 -6.66 28.35
CA SER A 26 1.23 -6.18 29.34
C SER A 26 -0.23 -6.23 28.87
N ALA A 27 -0.47 -6.50 27.58
CA ALA A 27 -1.79 -6.49 26.97
C ALA A 27 -2.66 -7.68 27.38
N ASP A 28 -3.96 -7.44 27.61
CA ASP A 28 -4.96 -8.50 27.77
C ASP A 28 -5.47 -9.00 26.41
N ILE A 29 -5.36 -8.15 25.38
CA ILE A 29 -5.80 -8.44 24.01
C ILE A 29 -4.66 -8.08 23.06
N VAL A 30 -4.32 -9.00 22.19
CA VAL A 30 -3.37 -8.78 21.09
C VAL A 30 -4.08 -8.95 19.77
N LEU A 31 -4.08 -7.91 18.94
CA LEU A 31 -4.66 -7.92 17.61
C LEU A 31 -3.57 -7.94 16.55
N ILE A 32 -3.66 -8.90 15.63
CA ILE A 32 -2.70 -9.08 14.54
C ILE A 32 -3.41 -8.76 13.23
N ASN A 33 -3.17 -7.56 12.68
CA ASN A 33 -3.72 -7.17 11.39
C ASN A 33 -2.88 -7.76 10.25
N THR A 34 -3.53 -8.47 9.33
CA THR A 34 -2.88 -9.37 8.40
C THR A 34 -3.09 -9.01 6.94
N CYS A 35 -2.10 -9.34 6.10
CA CYS A 35 -2.18 -9.27 4.65
C CYS A 35 -2.26 -10.70 4.06
N ALA A 36 -2.98 -10.88 2.96
CA ALA A 36 -3.08 -12.17 2.24
C ALA A 36 -2.34 -12.14 0.88
N ILE A 37 -1.52 -11.10 0.61
CA ILE A 37 -0.89 -10.92 -0.69
C ILE A 37 0.39 -11.75 -0.84
N ARG A 38 1.10 -12.08 0.27
CA ARG A 38 2.41 -12.73 0.25
C ARG A 38 2.46 -13.91 1.22
N ASP A 39 2.97 -15.08 0.78
CA ASP A 39 3.11 -16.29 1.63
C ASP A 39 4.00 -16.05 2.84
N ASN A 40 5.16 -15.41 2.63
CA ASN A 40 6.07 -15.10 3.73
C ASN A 40 5.41 -14.23 4.82
N ALA A 41 4.43 -13.39 4.46
CA ALA A 41 3.67 -12.61 5.44
C ALA A 41 2.75 -13.53 6.27
N GLU A 42 2.08 -14.47 5.64
CA GLU A 42 1.22 -15.44 6.35
C GLU A 42 2.01 -16.33 7.30
N GLN A 43 3.17 -16.86 6.87
CA GLN A 43 4.04 -17.67 7.73
C GLN A 43 4.54 -16.89 8.95
N ARG A 44 4.92 -15.62 8.76
CA ARG A 44 5.30 -14.74 9.88
C ARG A 44 4.16 -14.51 10.86
N ILE A 45 2.94 -14.35 10.35
CA ILE A 45 1.74 -14.20 11.20
C ILE A 45 1.46 -15.46 12.00
N LEU A 46 1.50 -16.64 11.37
CA LEU A 46 1.35 -17.91 12.08
C LEU A 46 2.41 -18.08 13.17
N GLY A 47 3.66 -17.71 12.89
CA GLY A 47 4.73 -17.70 13.89
C GLY A 47 4.44 -16.76 15.08
N ARG A 48 3.92 -15.56 14.83
CA ARG A 48 3.50 -14.61 15.89
C ARG A 48 2.34 -15.15 16.70
N ILE A 49 1.32 -15.72 16.07
CA ILE A 49 0.19 -16.35 16.79
C ILE A 49 0.72 -17.45 17.71
N ALA A 50 1.66 -18.29 17.23
CA ALA A 50 2.27 -19.34 18.04
C ALA A 50 3.02 -18.79 19.27
N GLN A 51 3.71 -17.65 19.14
CA GLN A 51 4.37 -16.97 20.27
C GLN A 51 3.35 -16.50 21.33
N TYR A 52 2.28 -15.83 20.92
CA TYR A 52 1.23 -15.38 21.85
C TYR A 52 0.44 -16.56 22.46
N LYS A 53 0.25 -17.62 21.70
CA LYS A 53 -0.34 -18.86 22.22
C LYS A 53 0.53 -19.51 23.31
N LYS A 54 1.87 -19.49 23.13
CA LYS A 54 2.80 -19.93 24.17
C LYS A 54 2.67 -19.05 25.42
N LEU A 55 2.65 -17.72 25.26
CA LEU A 55 2.47 -16.75 26.34
C LEU A 55 1.15 -16.98 27.09
N LYS A 56 0.04 -17.20 26.37
CA LYS A 56 -1.26 -17.56 26.94
C LYS A 56 -1.18 -18.81 27.82
N ARG A 57 -0.45 -19.84 27.40
CA ARG A 57 -0.30 -21.07 28.15
C ARG A 57 0.57 -20.93 29.39
N THR A 58 1.63 -20.15 29.35
CA THR A 58 2.66 -20.10 30.41
C THR A 58 2.42 -19.03 31.45
N SER A 59 1.95 -17.86 31.07
CA SER A 59 1.94 -16.68 31.94
C SER A 59 0.62 -15.88 31.94
N ARG A 60 -0.17 -15.94 30.85
CA ARG A 60 -1.36 -15.12 30.66
C ARG A 60 -2.56 -15.92 30.16
N LYS A 61 -3.16 -16.72 31.05
CA LYS A 61 -4.27 -17.64 30.71
C LYS A 61 -5.47 -16.95 30.05
N ASN A 62 -5.73 -15.67 30.35
CA ASN A 62 -6.85 -14.90 29.82
C ASN A 62 -6.53 -14.09 28.56
N LEU A 63 -5.32 -14.18 28.00
CA LEU A 63 -4.94 -13.44 26.80
C LEU A 63 -5.87 -13.77 25.64
N VAL A 64 -6.48 -12.74 25.05
CA VAL A 64 -7.27 -12.82 23.83
C VAL A 64 -6.38 -12.57 22.63
N ILE A 65 -6.37 -13.49 21.66
CA ILE A 65 -5.58 -13.36 20.41
C ILE A 65 -6.56 -13.14 19.27
N GLY A 66 -6.59 -11.94 18.69
CA GLY A 66 -7.40 -11.61 17.53
C GLY A 66 -6.59 -11.56 16.24
N VAL A 67 -7.13 -12.11 15.16
CA VAL A 67 -6.57 -12.06 13.81
C VAL A 67 -7.49 -11.25 12.92
N LEU A 68 -6.97 -10.17 12.33
CA LEU A 68 -7.73 -9.20 11.56
C LEU A 68 -7.26 -9.15 10.09
N GLY A 69 -8.11 -8.61 9.22
CA GLY A 69 -7.72 -8.23 7.86
C GLY A 69 -7.89 -9.33 6.81
N CYS A 70 -7.11 -9.24 5.73
CA CYS A 70 -7.32 -10.07 4.53
C CYS A 70 -7.05 -11.57 4.75
N MET A 71 -6.06 -11.94 5.56
CA MET A 71 -5.83 -13.35 5.91
C MET A 71 -6.98 -13.89 6.75
N ALA A 72 -7.50 -13.11 7.70
CA ALA A 72 -8.69 -13.47 8.47
C ALA A 72 -9.90 -13.76 7.56
N ALA A 73 -10.14 -12.91 6.57
CA ALA A 73 -11.23 -13.10 5.60
C ALA A 73 -11.04 -14.33 4.70
N ARG A 74 -9.80 -14.75 4.44
CA ARG A 74 -9.48 -15.89 3.59
C ARG A 74 -9.46 -17.23 4.35
N VAL A 75 -8.79 -17.27 5.50
CA VAL A 75 -8.56 -18.50 6.27
C VAL A 75 -9.73 -18.82 7.21
N LYS A 76 -10.42 -17.77 7.68
CA LYS A 76 -11.67 -17.86 8.45
C LYS A 76 -11.54 -18.72 9.74
N GLU A 77 -12.49 -19.60 9.93
CA GLU A 77 -12.66 -20.45 11.11
C GLU A 77 -11.43 -21.35 11.41
N GLU A 78 -10.61 -21.68 10.39
CA GLU A 78 -9.41 -22.51 10.60
C GLU A 78 -8.42 -21.85 11.58
N LEU A 79 -8.38 -20.48 11.60
CA LEU A 79 -7.56 -19.72 12.54
C LEU A 79 -7.96 -19.94 14.01
N LEU A 80 -9.23 -20.29 14.29
CA LEU A 80 -9.72 -20.61 15.63
C LEU A 80 -9.31 -22.02 16.11
N SER A 81 -8.84 -22.88 15.20
CA SER A 81 -8.50 -24.25 15.52
C SER A 81 -7.49 -24.34 16.68
N PRO A 82 -7.55 -25.39 17.51
CA PRO A 82 -6.60 -25.60 18.62
C PRO A 82 -5.13 -25.64 18.14
N LYS A 83 -4.89 -25.98 16.87
CA LYS A 83 -3.56 -26.00 16.27
C LYS A 83 -3.01 -24.57 16.15
N ILE A 84 -3.80 -23.61 15.67
CA ILE A 84 -3.41 -22.22 15.48
C ILE A 84 -3.66 -21.40 16.75
N GLY A 85 -4.91 -21.35 17.26
CA GLY A 85 -5.25 -20.85 18.59
C GLY A 85 -5.63 -19.36 18.66
N ALA A 86 -6.15 -18.77 17.59
CA ALA A 86 -6.80 -17.47 17.68
C ALA A 86 -8.10 -17.56 18.51
N SER A 87 -8.45 -16.47 19.19
CA SER A 87 -9.69 -16.35 19.94
C SER A 87 -10.78 -15.64 19.11
N VAL A 88 -10.37 -14.67 18.29
CA VAL A 88 -11.25 -13.86 17.44
C VAL A 88 -10.65 -13.74 16.04
N VAL A 89 -11.53 -13.85 15.02
CA VAL A 89 -11.14 -13.72 13.60
C VAL A 89 -12.10 -12.75 12.90
N VAL A 90 -11.56 -11.61 12.41
CA VAL A 90 -12.42 -10.58 11.81
C VAL A 90 -11.84 -10.11 10.47
N GLY A 91 -12.66 -10.23 9.43
CA GLY A 91 -12.36 -9.70 8.10
C GLY A 91 -12.41 -8.17 8.03
N PRO A 92 -11.93 -7.57 6.93
CA PRO A 92 -11.81 -6.10 6.80
C PRO A 92 -13.12 -5.31 6.95
N ASP A 93 -14.27 -5.93 6.74
CA ASP A 93 -15.59 -5.28 6.82
C ASP A 93 -16.34 -5.58 8.13
N GLY A 94 -15.68 -6.25 9.10
CA GLY A 94 -16.27 -6.65 10.37
C GLY A 94 -15.80 -5.84 11.59
N TYR A 95 -14.99 -4.80 11.42
CA TYR A 95 -14.34 -4.12 12.53
C TYR A 95 -15.31 -3.50 13.54
N ARG A 96 -16.53 -3.11 13.12
CA ARG A 96 -17.57 -2.59 14.03
C ARG A 96 -18.03 -3.61 15.07
N LEU A 97 -17.96 -4.90 14.75
CA LEU A 97 -18.35 -5.97 15.67
C LEU A 97 -17.20 -6.39 16.60
N LEU A 98 -15.98 -5.90 16.33
CA LEU A 98 -14.79 -6.31 17.08
C LEU A 98 -14.90 -6.09 18.59
N PRO A 99 -15.43 -4.94 19.11
CA PRO A 99 -15.56 -4.72 20.54
C PRO A 99 -16.42 -5.78 21.25
N GLU A 100 -17.52 -6.21 20.64
CA GLU A 100 -18.41 -7.24 21.15
C GLU A 100 -17.73 -8.61 21.15
N LEU A 101 -17.17 -9.01 20.00
CA LEU A 101 -16.45 -10.28 19.85
C LEU A 101 -15.27 -10.41 20.83
N LEU A 102 -14.59 -9.31 21.14
CA LEU A 102 -13.49 -9.32 22.11
C LEU A 102 -13.98 -9.51 23.55
N ARG A 103 -15.14 -8.90 23.92
CA ARG A 103 -15.75 -9.10 25.23
C ARG A 103 -16.21 -10.56 25.41
N GLU A 104 -16.83 -11.15 24.40
CA GLU A 104 -17.19 -12.56 24.39
C GLU A 104 -15.96 -13.47 24.48
N ALA A 105 -14.89 -13.14 23.74
CA ALA A 105 -13.64 -13.90 23.78
C ALA A 105 -12.95 -13.87 25.16
N ALA A 106 -13.12 -12.77 25.91
CA ALA A 106 -12.63 -12.69 27.29
C ALA A 106 -13.35 -13.66 28.24
N THR A 107 -14.57 -14.08 27.92
CA THR A 107 -15.32 -15.13 28.67
C THR A 107 -15.05 -16.54 28.14
N GLY A 108 -14.20 -16.68 27.10
CA GLY A 108 -13.83 -17.97 26.52
C GLY A 108 -14.65 -18.38 25.27
N ILE A 109 -15.56 -17.52 24.80
CA ILE A 109 -16.34 -17.75 23.58
C ILE A 109 -15.55 -17.30 22.37
N GLN A 110 -15.22 -18.21 21.44
CA GLN A 110 -14.56 -17.86 20.20
C GLN A 110 -15.49 -17.15 19.23
N GLY A 111 -14.99 -16.11 18.52
CA GLY A 111 -15.78 -15.32 17.57
C GLY A 111 -15.15 -15.26 16.18
N VAL A 112 -16.01 -15.33 15.14
CA VAL A 112 -15.60 -15.15 13.75
C VAL A 112 -16.59 -14.28 12.99
N TYR A 113 -16.08 -13.27 12.26
CA TYR A 113 -16.86 -12.49 11.33
C TYR A 113 -16.04 -12.12 10.09
N THR A 114 -16.39 -12.72 8.96
CA THR A 114 -15.62 -12.58 7.70
C THR A 114 -16.53 -12.24 6.50
N ARG A 115 -17.75 -11.80 6.76
CA ARG A 115 -18.68 -11.38 5.70
C ARG A 115 -18.19 -10.09 5.05
N LEU A 116 -18.33 -10.02 3.72
CA LEU A 116 -18.03 -8.82 2.95
C LEU A 116 -19.22 -7.90 2.91
N SER A 117 -18.99 -6.60 3.05
CA SER A 117 -20.00 -5.56 2.91
C SER A 117 -20.04 -5.01 1.49
N ARG A 118 -21.19 -4.49 1.07
CA ARG A 118 -21.34 -3.73 -0.18
C ARG A 118 -21.32 -2.20 0.04
N SER A 119 -21.39 -1.76 1.28
CA SER A 119 -21.54 -0.33 1.63
C SER A 119 -20.50 0.17 2.64
N GLU A 120 -19.87 -0.70 3.45
CA GLU A 120 -18.97 -0.27 4.52
C GLU A 120 -17.69 0.40 3.97
N THR A 121 -17.49 1.63 4.38
CA THR A 121 -16.28 2.42 4.04
C THR A 121 -15.51 2.90 5.27
N TYR A 122 -16.12 2.83 6.46
CA TYR A 122 -15.63 3.46 7.70
C TYR A 122 -15.40 4.97 7.58
N GLY A 123 -16.13 5.61 6.67
CA GLY A 123 -15.91 7.00 6.31
C GLY A 123 -16.19 8.00 7.43
N GLU A 124 -17.06 7.66 8.37
CA GLU A 124 -17.41 8.47 9.54
C GLU A 124 -16.49 8.23 10.74
N ILE A 125 -15.63 7.20 10.68
CA ILE A 125 -14.68 6.91 11.76
C ILE A 125 -13.41 7.72 11.52
N GLU A 126 -13.06 8.51 12.50
CA GLU A 126 -11.79 9.20 12.52
C GLU A 126 -10.69 8.24 12.96
N PRO A 127 -9.68 7.96 12.09
CA PRO A 127 -8.63 7.01 12.45
C PRO A 127 -7.76 7.53 13.57
N LEU A 128 -7.56 6.71 14.61
CA LEU A 128 -6.70 7.04 15.74
C LEU A 128 -5.25 6.64 15.42
N ARG A 129 -4.38 7.62 15.32
CA ARG A 129 -3.00 7.44 14.92
C ARG A 129 -2.08 7.32 16.12
N TYR A 130 -1.80 6.09 16.54
CA TYR A 130 -0.80 5.79 17.58
C TYR A 130 0.59 5.63 16.97
N GLY A 131 1.56 6.27 17.59
CA GLY A 131 2.95 6.21 17.16
C GLY A 131 3.21 7.01 15.86
N GLY A 132 4.40 6.85 15.33
CA GLY A 132 4.85 7.57 14.14
C GLY A 132 5.36 8.97 14.45
N ASN A 133 5.95 9.59 13.46
CA ASN A 133 6.60 10.90 13.57
C ASN A 133 5.63 12.08 13.31
N ARG A 134 4.34 11.83 13.10
CA ARG A 134 3.31 12.81 12.69
C ARG A 134 3.67 13.63 11.44
N VAL A 135 4.55 13.10 10.59
CA VAL A 135 4.94 13.77 9.35
C VAL A 135 3.97 13.43 8.23
N SER A 136 3.68 12.14 8.03
CA SER A 136 2.80 11.67 6.97
C SER A 136 1.65 10.81 7.51
N ALA A 137 0.49 10.89 6.86
CA ALA A 137 -0.69 10.11 7.20
C ALA A 137 -1.30 9.43 5.97
N PHE A 138 -2.00 8.32 6.22
CA PHE A 138 -2.75 7.61 5.20
C PHE A 138 -4.24 7.91 5.33
N THR A 139 -4.89 8.30 4.22
CA THR A 139 -6.34 8.51 4.14
C THR A 139 -6.92 7.53 3.14
N SER A 140 -7.72 6.58 3.62
CA SER A 140 -8.43 5.63 2.75
C SER A 140 -9.59 6.34 2.06
N ILE A 141 -9.57 6.39 0.71
CA ILE A 141 -10.64 7.02 -0.08
C ILE A 141 -11.65 6.02 -0.61
N MET A 142 -11.27 4.74 -0.66
CA MET A 142 -12.11 3.65 -1.15
C MET A 142 -11.65 2.30 -0.61
N ARG A 143 -12.52 1.30 -0.69
CA ARG A 143 -12.25 -0.09 -0.29
C ARG A 143 -12.74 -1.05 -1.37
N GLY A 144 -12.09 -2.22 -1.47
CA GLY A 144 -12.45 -3.26 -2.45
C GLY A 144 -11.94 -2.98 -3.87
N CYS A 145 -12.20 -3.90 -4.78
CA CYS A 145 -11.73 -3.81 -6.16
C CYS A 145 -12.67 -4.61 -7.08
N ASN A 146 -13.08 -3.99 -8.20
CA ASN A 146 -13.94 -4.61 -9.22
C ASN A 146 -13.14 -5.30 -10.33
N TYR A 147 -11.82 -5.23 -10.29
CA TYR A 147 -10.97 -5.97 -11.22
C TYR A 147 -10.94 -7.45 -10.89
N ALA A 148 -11.07 -8.28 -11.94
CA ALA A 148 -11.06 -9.74 -11.82
C ALA A 148 -9.71 -10.33 -12.24
N CYS A 149 -8.60 -9.70 -11.84
CA CYS A 149 -7.26 -10.21 -12.13
C CYS A 149 -7.14 -11.66 -11.63
N THR A 150 -6.68 -12.57 -12.50
CA THR A 150 -6.77 -14.01 -12.27
C THR A 150 -5.98 -14.52 -11.06
N TYR A 151 -4.93 -13.80 -10.66
CA TYR A 151 -4.06 -14.11 -9.52
C TYR A 151 -4.49 -13.43 -8.22
N CYS A 152 -5.47 -12.52 -8.24
CA CYS A 152 -5.71 -11.60 -7.15
C CYS A 152 -6.78 -12.08 -6.16
N VAL A 153 -6.47 -12.00 -4.87
CA VAL A 153 -7.40 -12.36 -3.78
C VAL A 153 -8.24 -11.19 -3.29
N VAL A 154 -7.94 -9.95 -3.69
CA VAL A 154 -8.58 -8.73 -3.16
C VAL A 154 -10.12 -8.76 -3.28
N PRO A 155 -10.73 -9.12 -4.42
CA PRO A 155 -12.19 -9.19 -4.51
C PRO A 155 -12.82 -10.15 -3.50
N PHE A 156 -12.10 -11.20 -3.11
CA PHE A 156 -12.58 -12.21 -2.17
C PHE A 156 -12.32 -11.86 -0.70
N THR A 157 -11.41 -10.91 -0.43
CA THR A 157 -11.04 -10.53 0.94
C THR A 157 -11.48 -9.12 1.33
N ARG A 158 -11.70 -8.23 0.35
CA ARG A 158 -12.14 -6.84 0.56
C ARG A 158 -13.43 -6.48 -0.17
N GLY A 159 -13.98 -7.40 -0.97
CA GLY A 159 -15.25 -7.22 -1.67
C GLY A 159 -15.18 -6.24 -2.86
N PRO A 160 -16.35 -5.81 -3.35
CA PRO A 160 -16.47 -4.85 -4.44
C PRO A 160 -15.98 -3.46 -4.03
N GLU A 161 -15.73 -2.62 -5.01
CA GLU A 161 -15.37 -1.22 -4.81
C GLU A 161 -16.46 -0.43 -4.10
N ARG A 162 -16.05 0.38 -3.13
CA ARG A 162 -16.88 1.29 -2.35
C ARG A 162 -16.09 2.56 -2.09
N SER A 163 -16.50 3.64 -2.72
CA SER A 163 -15.89 4.97 -2.56
C SER A 163 -16.47 5.69 -1.34
N ARG A 164 -15.61 6.32 -0.54
CA ARG A 164 -16.02 7.22 0.55
C ARG A 164 -16.59 8.50 -0.03
N SER A 165 -17.46 9.18 0.73
CA SER A 165 -17.93 10.50 0.34
C SER A 165 -16.79 11.51 0.31
N VAL A 166 -16.88 12.47 -0.61
CA VAL A 166 -15.93 13.57 -0.74
C VAL A 166 -15.84 14.37 0.56
N ASP A 167 -16.99 14.69 1.16
CA ASP A 167 -17.04 15.47 2.40
C ASP A 167 -16.29 14.78 3.55
N SER A 168 -16.45 13.46 3.69
CA SER A 168 -15.73 12.68 4.69
C SER A 168 -14.20 12.73 4.47
N ILE A 169 -13.74 12.62 3.21
CA ILE A 169 -12.32 12.68 2.87
C ILE A 169 -11.79 14.09 3.13
N LEU A 170 -12.47 15.14 2.67
CA LEU A 170 -12.06 16.53 2.87
C LEU A 170 -12.02 16.92 4.35
N HIS A 171 -12.97 16.42 5.14
CA HIS A 171 -12.96 16.62 6.60
C HIS A 171 -11.71 16.02 7.22
N GLU A 172 -11.39 14.75 6.90
CA GLU A 172 -10.21 14.05 7.44
C GLU A 172 -8.90 14.76 7.05
N VAL A 173 -8.74 15.13 5.77
CA VAL A 173 -7.47 15.76 5.31
C VAL A 173 -7.27 17.16 5.89
N LYS A 174 -8.34 17.96 6.06
CA LYS A 174 -8.26 19.26 6.75
C LYS A 174 -7.84 19.11 8.20
N LYS A 175 -8.42 18.14 8.91
CA LYS A 175 -8.07 17.84 10.30
C LYS A 175 -6.62 17.41 10.45
N LEU A 176 -6.11 16.62 9.50
CA LEU A 176 -4.68 16.26 9.47
C LEU A 176 -3.78 17.50 9.29
N ALA A 177 -4.19 18.43 8.43
CA ALA A 177 -3.47 19.69 8.26
C ALA A 177 -3.44 20.51 9.57
N GLU A 178 -4.58 20.64 10.25
CA GLU A 178 -4.71 21.31 11.55
C GLU A 178 -3.88 20.65 12.65
N GLN A 179 -3.74 19.32 12.60
CA GLN A 179 -2.89 18.53 13.51
C GLN A 179 -1.39 18.64 13.19
N GLY A 180 -1.01 19.39 12.15
CA GLY A 180 0.39 19.67 11.80
C GLY A 180 1.07 18.63 10.92
N TYR A 181 0.33 17.65 10.37
CA TYR A 181 0.88 16.74 9.35
C TYR A 181 1.40 17.52 8.15
N LYS A 182 2.38 16.97 7.45
CA LYS A 182 3.07 17.60 6.29
C LYS A 182 2.78 16.91 4.97
N GLU A 183 2.37 15.66 5.03
CA GLU A 183 2.06 14.85 3.85
C GLU A 183 0.87 13.93 4.12
N ILE A 184 0.02 13.73 3.12
CA ILE A 184 -1.03 12.72 3.11
C ILE A 184 -0.88 11.82 1.90
N THR A 185 -1.22 10.53 2.08
CA THR A 185 -1.31 9.58 0.97
C THR A 185 -2.73 9.06 0.86
N LEU A 186 -3.38 9.32 -0.26
CA LEU A 186 -4.69 8.77 -0.59
C LEU A 186 -4.55 7.29 -0.92
N LEU A 187 -5.29 6.43 -0.23
CA LEU A 187 -5.19 4.98 -0.34
C LEU A 187 -6.47 4.34 -0.88
N GLY A 188 -6.29 3.35 -1.73
CA GLY A 188 -7.32 2.42 -2.21
C GLY A 188 -6.67 1.13 -2.68
N GLN A 189 -7.47 0.20 -3.19
CA GLN A 189 -6.96 -0.94 -3.95
C GLN A 189 -6.65 -0.55 -5.40
N THR A 190 -7.35 0.49 -5.89
CA THR A 190 -7.19 1.10 -7.22
C THR A 190 -7.72 2.52 -7.11
N VAL A 191 -6.89 3.47 -6.64
CA VAL A 191 -7.36 4.83 -6.27
C VAL A 191 -7.96 5.60 -7.45
N ASP A 192 -7.43 5.39 -8.65
CA ASP A 192 -7.85 6.02 -9.89
C ASP A 192 -9.20 5.51 -10.42
N SER A 193 -9.72 4.38 -9.89
CA SER A 193 -11.10 3.93 -10.15
C SER A 193 -12.14 4.59 -9.21
N TYR A 194 -11.72 5.47 -8.28
CA TYR A 194 -12.63 6.14 -7.37
C TYR A 194 -13.79 6.79 -8.13
N SER A 195 -15.01 6.45 -7.69
CA SER A 195 -16.26 6.93 -8.27
C SER A 195 -17.32 7.01 -7.18
N TRP A 196 -17.60 8.23 -6.72
CA TRP A 196 -18.61 8.46 -5.69
C TRP A 196 -19.79 9.22 -6.26
N GLN A 197 -20.99 8.69 -6.01
CA GLN A 197 -22.23 9.34 -6.41
C GLN A 197 -22.71 10.27 -5.28
N ALA A 198 -22.71 11.56 -5.56
CA ALA A 198 -23.20 12.56 -4.64
C ALA A 198 -24.73 12.45 -4.46
N PRO A 199 -25.30 12.93 -3.35
CA PRO A 199 -26.76 12.99 -3.14
C PRO A 199 -27.49 13.77 -4.24
N SER A 200 -26.81 14.71 -4.89
CA SER A 200 -27.32 15.47 -6.07
C SER A 200 -27.45 14.63 -7.34
N GLY A 201 -26.95 13.40 -7.35
CA GLY A 201 -26.88 12.53 -8.53
C GLY A 201 -25.58 12.66 -9.34
N ASN A 202 -24.74 13.67 -9.08
CA ASN A 202 -23.48 13.85 -9.77
C ASN A 202 -22.46 12.80 -9.35
N VAL A 203 -21.65 12.33 -10.30
CA VAL A 203 -20.56 11.39 -10.03
C VAL A 203 -19.24 12.15 -9.92
N VAL A 204 -18.59 12.05 -8.76
CA VAL A 204 -17.25 12.58 -8.54
C VAL A 204 -16.23 11.48 -8.81
N ARG A 205 -15.31 11.72 -9.76
CA ARG A 205 -14.22 10.82 -10.12
C ARG A 205 -12.93 11.19 -9.41
N PHE A 206 -11.91 10.33 -9.52
CA PHE A 206 -10.63 10.52 -8.83
C PHE A 206 -9.94 11.85 -9.17
N SER A 207 -9.94 12.28 -10.44
CA SER A 207 -9.33 13.56 -10.82
C SER A 207 -9.95 14.74 -10.08
N THR A 208 -11.28 14.78 -10.01
CA THR A 208 -12.01 15.84 -9.28
C THR A 208 -11.77 15.76 -7.76
N LEU A 209 -11.72 14.55 -7.19
CA LEU A 209 -11.38 14.38 -5.77
C LEU A 209 -9.95 14.86 -5.48
N LEU A 210 -8.99 14.48 -6.32
CA LEU A 210 -7.58 14.87 -6.16
C LEU A 210 -7.42 16.39 -6.21
N GLU A 211 -8.11 17.05 -7.15
CA GLU A 211 -8.15 18.50 -7.26
C GLU A 211 -8.73 19.15 -5.99
N GLN A 212 -9.88 18.69 -5.52
CA GLN A 212 -10.51 19.22 -4.30
C GLN A 212 -9.63 19.02 -3.06
N VAL A 213 -8.97 17.89 -2.93
CA VAL A 213 -8.01 17.63 -1.84
C VAL A 213 -6.81 18.57 -1.95
N ALA A 214 -6.21 18.73 -3.13
CA ALA A 214 -5.08 19.63 -3.34
C ALA A 214 -5.42 21.08 -2.97
N GLN A 215 -6.60 21.56 -3.35
CA GLN A 215 -7.11 22.89 -3.01
C GLN A 215 -7.40 23.05 -1.50
N ALA A 216 -7.95 22.01 -0.88
CA ALA A 216 -8.36 22.06 0.53
C ALA A 216 -7.16 22.13 1.49
N VAL A 217 -6.01 21.58 1.11
CA VAL A 217 -4.81 21.48 1.96
C VAL A 217 -3.52 21.87 1.18
N PRO A 218 -3.39 23.11 0.70
CA PRO A 218 -2.29 23.53 -0.18
C PRO A 218 -0.91 23.45 0.50
N ALA A 219 -0.86 23.46 1.82
CA ALA A 219 0.37 23.33 2.57
C ALA A 219 0.85 21.86 2.75
N LEU A 220 0.00 20.87 2.49
CA LEU A 220 0.34 19.46 2.60
C LEU A 220 0.78 18.91 1.25
N ARG A 221 1.79 18.04 1.25
CA ARG A 221 2.05 17.16 0.10
C ARG A 221 0.93 16.12 -0.03
N VAL A 222 0.41 15.96 -1.22
CA VAL A 222 -0.63 14.98 -1.54
C VAL A 222 -0.04 13.89 -2.44
N ARG A 223 -0.03 12.67 -1.93
CA ARG A 223 0.32 11.45 -2.69
C ARG A 223 -0.90 10.58 -2.86
N PHE A 224 -0.83 9.69 -3.81
CA PHE A 224 -1.76 8.58 -3.93
C PHE A 224 -1.01 7.29 -4.25
N ALA A 225 -1.59 6.15 -3.93
CA ALA A 225 -0.96 4.87 -4.11
C ALA A 225 -1.93 3.84 -4.70
N THR A 226 -1.38 2.97 -5.55
CA THR A 226 -2.07 1.86 -6.19
C THR A 226 -3.02 2.28 -7.30
N SER A 227 -2.45 2.68 -8.44
CA SER A 227 -3.19 2.98 -9.67
C SER A 227 -3.35 1.73 -10.55
N HIS A 228 -4.28 1.80 -11.48
CA HIS A 228 -4.44 0.80 -12.52
C HIS A 228 -4.25 1.45 -13.90
N PRO A 229 -3.43 0.89 -14.81
CA PRO A 229 -3.14 1.52 -16.12
C PRO A 229 -4.37 1.87 -16.95
N HIS A 230 -5.48 1.14 -16.78
CA HIS A 230 -6.73 1.41 -17.46
C HIS A 230 -7.47 2.65 -16.93
N ASP A 231 -7.32 2.98 -15.65
CA ASP A 231 -8.08 4.05 -14.98
C ASP A 231 -7.28 5.34 -14.83
N MET A 232 -5.97 5.31 -15.07
CA MET A 232 -5.12 6.49 -15.07
C MET A 232 -5.46 7.39 -16.27
N THR A 233 -6.25 8.44 -16.04
CA THR A 233 -6.71 9.34 -17.10
C THR A 233 -5.81 10.56 -17.26
N GLU A 234 -5.89 11.22 -18.41
CA GLU A 234 -5.18 12.48 -18.66
C GLU A 234 -5.60 13.57 -17.66
N ASP A 235 -6.85 13.59 -17.21
CA ASP A 235 -7.34 14.55 -16.22
C ASP A 235 -6.60 14.44 -14.89
N VAL A 236 -6.28 13.23 -14.43
CA VAL A 236 -5.46 13.01 -13.22
C VAL A 236 -4.06 13.62 -13.41
N LEU A 237 -3.44 13.38 -14.56
CA LEU A 237 -2.11 13.94 -14.87
C LEU A 237 -2.12 15.47 -14.97
N ARG A 238 -3.19 16.06 -15.51
CA ARG A 238 -3.37 17.52 -15.56
C ARG A 238 -3.52 18.12 -14.16
N VAL A 239 -4.26 17.46 -13.26
CA VAL A 239 -4.35 17.90 -11.86
C VAL A 239 -2.97 17.84 -11.20
N MET A 240 -2.20 16.77 -11.39
CA MET A 240 -0.84 16.66 -10.87
C MET A 240 0.08 17.77 -11.40
N ALA A 241 -0.05 18.14 -12.68
CA ALA A 241 0.74 19.21 -13.28
C ALA A 241 0.32 20.62 -12.81
N THR A 242 -0.94 20.79 -12.43
CA THR A 242 -1.51 22.10 -12.05
C THR A 242 -1.25 22.42 -10.57
N TYR A 243 -1.34 21.45 -9.69
CA TYR A 243 -1.26 21.65 -8.25
C TYR A 243 0.13 21.26 -7.69
N PRO A 244 0.96 22.24 -7.29
CA PRO A 244 2.35 21.99 -6.91
C PRO A 244 2.50 21.18 -5.63
N ASN A 245 1.44 21.02 -4.84
CA ASN A 245 1.42 20.18 -3.66
C ASN A 245 1.05 18.71 -3.98
N VAL A 246 0.66 18.38 -5.21
CA VAL A 246 0.48 16.98 -5.64
C VAL A 246 1.82 16.39 -6.08
N CYS A 247 2.22 15.32 -5.47
CA CYS A 247 3.53 14.71 -5.68
C CYS A 247 3.67 14.07 -7.06
N HIS A 248 4.79 14.30 -7.74
CA HIS A 248 5.12 13.73 -9.05
C HIS A 248 5.67 12.30 -8.91
N HIS A 249 4.84 11.41 -8.41
CA HIS A 249 5.12 9.98 -8.29
C HIS A 249 3.87 9.18 -8.62
N ILE A 250 3.98 8.23 -9.53
CA ILE A 250 2.91 7.34 -9.94
C ILE A 250 3.37 5.89 -9.77
N HIS A 251 2.63 5.13 -8.95
CA HIS A 251 2.79 3.68 -8.89
C HIS A 251 1.77 3.04 -9.84
N LEU A 252 2.26 2.51 -10.98
CA LEU A 252 1.46 2.00 -12.10
C LEU A 252 1.81 0.54 -12.41
N PRO A 253 1.23 -0.45 -11.70
CA PRO A 253 1.55 -1.86 -11.82
C PRO A 253 1.30 -2.44 -13.21
N VAL A 254 2.34 -2.76 -13.98
CA VAL A 254 2.22 -3.38 -15.30
C VAL A 254 2.01 -4.88 -15.24
N GLN A 255 2.58 -5.56 -14.28
CA GLN A 255 2.58 -7.01 -14.00
C GLN A 255 3.38 -7.84 -15.01
N SER A 256 3.26 -7.61 -16.31
CA SER A 256 4.00 -8.28 -17.39
C SER A 256 4.14 -7.36 -18.61
N GLY A 257 5.18 -7.54 -19.41
CA GLY A 257 5.40 -6.82 -20.68
C GLY A 257 4.81 -7.48 -21.90
N ALA A 258 4.20 -8.67 -21.78
CA ALA A 258 3.59 -9.39 -22.89
C ALA A 258 2.06 -9.24 -22.89
N THR A 259 1.48 -8.78 -24.00
CA THR A 259 0.01 -8.62 -24.14
C THR A 259 -0.73 -9.94 -23.94
N SER A 260 -0.20 -11.07 -24.41
CA SER A 260 -0.78 -12.41 -24.19
C SER A 260 -0.83 -12.77 -22.69
N MET A 261 0.22 -12.44 -21.94
CA MET A 261 0.27 -12.64 -20.50
C MET A 261 -0.71 -11.71 -19.76
N LEU A 262 -0.80 -10.44 -20.14
CA LEU A 262 -1.78 -9.49 -19.60
C LEU A 262 -3.21 -9.96 -19.81
N GLN A 263 -3.53 -10.53 -20.98
CA GLN A 263 -4.82 -11.15 -21.25
C GLN A 263 -5.08 -12.37 -20.36
N ARG A 264 -4.08 -13.26 -20.15
CA ARG A 264 -4.16 -14.42 -19.24
C ARG A 264 -4.36 -14.00 -17.80
N MET A 265 -3.75 -12.88 -17.40
CA MET A 265 -3.94 -12.22 -16.11
C MET A 265 -5.27 -11.49 -15.99
N LYS A 266 -6.06 -11.36 -17.06
CA LYS A 266 -7.27 -10.51 -17.17
C LYS A 266 -7.01 -9.04 -16.85
N ARG A 267 -5.87 -8.52 -17.31
CA ARG A 267 -5.59 -7.08 -17.30
C ARG A 267 -6.34 -6.43 -18.48
N ARG A 268 -6.92 -5.24 -18.27
CA ARG A 268 -7.77 -4.56 -19.27
C ARG A 268 -6.98 -3.59 -20.14
N TYR A 269 -5.73 -3.94 -20.46
CA TYR A 269 -4.85 -3.16 -21.33
C TYR A 269 -3.81 -4.07 -21.99
N THR A 270 -3.26 -3.60 -23.11
CA THR A 270 -2.16 -4.22 -23.84
C THR A 270 -0.84 -3.55 -23.48
N ARG A 271 0.28 -4.13 -23.94
CA ARG A 271 1.62 -3.51 -23.85
C ARG A 271 1.64 -2.12 -24.48
N GLU A 272 1.07 -1.99 -25.68
CA GLU A 272 1.05 -0.76 -26.46
C GLU A 272 0.23 0.33 -25.77
N GLU A 273 -0.88 -0.02 -25.15
CA GLU A 273 -1.70 0.91 -24.36
C GLU A 273 -0.94 1.37 -23.11
N TYR A 274 -0.24 0.47 -22.44
CA TYR A 274 0.61 0.83 -21.31
C TYR A 274 1.73 1.81 -21.73
N LEU A 275 2.42 1.54 -22.83
CA LEU A 275 3.48 2.41 -23.35
C LEU A 275 2.96 3.78 -23.77
N ARG A 276 1.76 3.87 -24.37
CA ARG A 276 1.09 5.15 -24.64
C ARG A 276 0.83 5.94 -23.36
N GLN A 277 0.39 5.25 -22.31
CA GLN A 277 0.17 5.88 -21.00
C GLN A 277 1.48 6.42 -20.40
N ILE A 278 2.57 5.66 -20.47
CA ILE A 278 3.90 6.10 -20.04
C ILE A 278 4.35 7.34 -20.82
N ALA A 279 4.16 7.34 -22.15
CA ALA A 279 4.51 8.49 -22.99
C ALA A 279 3.71 9.74 -22.62
N LEU A 280 2.41 9.57 -22.30
CA LEU A 280 1.56 10.67 -21.86
C LEU A 280 2.00 11.22 -20.49
N ILE A 281 2.33 10.36 -19.53
CA ILE A 281 2.86 10.76 -18.22
C ILE A 281 4.13 11.59 -18.40
N ARG A 282 5.08 11.11 -19.18
CA ARG A 282 6.36 11.82 -19.42
C ARG A 282 6.20 13.13 -20.15
N LYS A 283 5.19 13.23 -21.04
CA LYS A 283 4.87 14.48 -21.74
C LYS A 283 4.32 15.55 -20.81
N LEU A 284 3.41 15.17 -19.89
CA LEU A 284 2.72 16.12 -19.00
C LEU A 284 3.50 16.37 -17.70
N LEU A 285 4.27 15.39 -17.25
CA LEU A 285 5.03 15.38 -15.99
C LEU A 285 6.44 14.84 -16.25
N PRO A 286 7.35 15.61 -16.87
CA PRO A 286 8.66 15.13 -17.30
C PRO A 286 9.56 14.61 -16.16
N ASP A 287 9.36 15.13 -14.95
CA ASP A 287 10.10 14.79 -13.74
C ASP A 287 9.40 13.72 -12.87
N CYS A 288 8.27 13.17 -13.34
CA CYS A 288 7.51 12.18 -12.58
C CYS A 288 8.27 10.87 -12.43
N SER A 289 8.41 10.42 -11.20
CA SER A 289 8.90 9.05 -10.92
C SER A 289 7.80 8.03 -11.17
N ILE A 290 8.13 7.00 -11.94
CA ILE A 290 7.20 5.92 -12.30
C ILE A 290 7.69 4.62 -11.68
N THR A 291 6.86 4.05 -10.82
CA THR A 291 7.12 2.76 -10.17
C THR A 291 6.10 1.72 -10.59
N THR A 292 6.45 0.44 -10.52
CA THR A 292 5.60 -0.64 -11.01
C THR A 292 5.68 -1.89 -10.15
N ASP A 293 4.75 -2.85 -10.39
CA ASP A 293 4.85 -4.24 -9.94
C ASP A 293 5.05 -5.16 -11.14
N ILE A 294 5.87 -6.20 -10.96
CA ILE A 294 6.13 -7.23 -11.98
C ILE A 294 6.03 -8.61 -11.32
N ILE A 295 5.34 -9.53 -11.99
CA ILE A 295 5.21 -10.93 -11.58
C ILE A 295 5.99 -11.79 -12.56
N ALA A 296 7.06 -12.43 -12.10
CA ALA A 296 7.84 -13.41 -12.84
C ALA A 296 7.24 -14.81 -12.72
N GLY A 297 7.18 -15.54 -13.82
CA GLY A 297 6.76 -16.95 -13.84
C GLY A 297 5.28 -17.14 -13.54
N PHE A 298 4.41 -16.21 -13.96
CA PHE A 298 2.97 -16.48 -13.92
C PHE A 298 2.62 -17.70 -14.77
N THR A 299 1.52 -18.36 -14.44
CA THR A 299 1.08 -19.62 -15.07
C THR A 299 1.21 -19.62 -16.59
N GLY A 300 1.97 -20.57 -17.11
CA GLY A 300 2.19 -20.77 -18.55
C GLY A 300 3.06 -19.69 -19.21
N GLU A 301 3.79 -18.88 -18.46
CA GLU A 301 4.69 -17.88 -19.03
C GLU A 301 5.78 -18.55 -19.88
N THR A 302 5.85 -18.16 -21.16
CA THR A 302 6.89 -18.64 -22.08
C THR A 302 8.15 -17.80 -21.95
N GLN A 303 9.22 -18.22 -22.63
CA GLN A 303 10.47 -17.45 -22.68
C GLN A 303 10.26 -16.13 -23.42
N GLU A 304 9.51 -16.13 -24.51
CA GLU A 304 9.19 -14.94 -25.30
C GLU A 304 8.36 -13.93 -24.50
N GLU A 305 7.45 -14.39 -23.65
CA GLU A 305 6.65 -13.54 -22.77
C GLU A 305 7.53 -12.91 -21.65
N HIS A 306 8.48 -13.65 -21.12
CA HIS A 306 9.48 -13.14 -20.19
C HIS A 306 10.40 -12.09 -20.85
N GLU A 307 10.94 -12.38 -22.05
CA GLU A 307 11.75 -11.44 -22.82
C GLU A 307 10.98 -10.15 -23.15
N ALA A 308 9.69 -10.26 -23.47
CA ALA A 308 8.83 -9.11 -23.68
C ALA A 308 8.73 -8.23 -22.40
N THR A 309 8.74 -8.85 -21.21
CA THR A 309 8.76 -8.13 -19.95
C THR A 309 10.09 -7.39 -19.75
N LEU A 310 11.23 -8.04 -19.99
CA LEU A 310 12.54 -7.37 -19.93
C LEU A 310 12.66 -6.26 -20.98
N SER A 311 12.14 -6.47 -22.19
CA SER A 311 12.09 -5.47 -23.25
C SER A 311 11.27 -4.24 -22.85
N LEU A 312 10.11 -4.43 -22.24
CA LEU A 312 9.28 -3.32 -21.72
C LEU A 312 10.01 -2.56 -20.62
N MET A 313 10.70 -3.25 -19.71
CA MET A 313 11.48 -2.59 -18.66
C MET A 313 12.60 -1.71 -19.26
N ARG A 314 13.31 -2.20 -20.28
CA ARG A 314 14.35 -1.41 -20.99
C ARG A 314 13.76 -0.19 -21.71
N GLU A 315 12.56 -0.27 -22.23
CA GLU A 315 11.89 0.83 -22.91
C GLU A 315 11.36 1.88 -21.92
N VAL A 316 10.78 1.44 -20.80
CA VAL A 316 10.16 2.33 -19.82
C VAL A 316 11.20 2.92 -18.85
N HIS A 317 12.26 2.22 -18.49
CA HIS A 317 13.21 2.63 -17.44
C HIS A 317 12.50 3.03 -16.14
N PHE A 318 11.84 2.08 -15.48
CA PHE A 318 11.19 2.34 -14.20
C PHE A 318 12.17 2.82 -13.15
N ASP A 319 11.77 3.82 -12.36
CA ASP A 319 12.58 4.30 -11.24
C ASP A 319 12.71 3.25 -10.13
N LEU A 320 11.64 2.48 -9.91
CA LEU A 320 11.62 1.34 -8.99
C LEU A 320 10.57 0.34 -9.45
N ALA A 321 10.86 -0.96 -9.30
CA ALA A 321 9.87 -2.01 -9.45
C ALA A 321 9.82 -2.89 -8.19
N TYR A 322 8.61 -3.29 -7.82
CA TYR A 322 8.39 -4.37 -6.85
C TYR A 322 8.21 -5.66 -7.64
N MET A 323 9.14 -6.57 -7.49
CA MET A 323 9.27 -7.76 -8.30
C MET A 323 8.95 -9.00 -7.47
N PHE A 324 8.07 -9.84 -7.99
CA PHE A 324 7.57 -11.00 -7.28
C PHE A 324 7.65 -12.25 -8.14
N LYS A 325 8.07 -13.34 -7.54
CA LYS A 325 7.83 -14.66 -8.10
C LYS A 325 6.35 -15.02 -7.94
N TYR A 326 5.72 -15.52 -9.00
CA TYR A 326 4.35 -15.99 -8.93
C TYR A 326 4.22 -17.08 -7.85
N SER A 327 3.22 -16.95 -7.03
CA SER A 327 2.82 -17.93 -6.02
C SER A 327 1.30 -18.04 -6.04
N GLU A 328 0.81 -19.25 -6.19
CA GLU A 328 -0.63 -19.51 -6.21
C GLU A 328 -1.30 -19.04 -4.92
N ARG A 329 -2.48 -18.43 -5.08
CA ARG A 329 -3.31 -18.02 -3.97
C ARG A 329 -4.59 -18.84 -3.95
N PRO A 330 -4.89 -19.56 -2.84
CA PRO A 330 -6.11 -20.33 -2.72
C PRO A 330 -7.36 -19.48 -3.01
N GLY A 331 -8.26 -20.06 -3.81
CA GLY A 331 -9.51 -19.43 -4.19
C GLY A 331 -9.46 -18.47 -5.39
N THR A 332 -8.30 -18.16 -5.92
CA THR A 332 -8.18 -17.34 -7.14
C THR A 332 -8.58 -18.12 -8.40
N TYR A 333 -8.88 -17.39 -9.47
CA TYR A 333 -9.16 -18.03 -10.76
C TYR A 333 -7.94 -18.79 -11.30
N ALA A 334 -6.73 -18.20 -11.16
CA ALA A 334 -5.50 -18.85 -11.60
C ALA A 334 -5.31 -20.21 -10.92
N GLN A 335 -5.42 -20.27 -9.59
CA GLN A 335 -5.30 -21.51 -8.82
C GLN A 335 -6.34 -22.56 -9.22
N ARG A 336 -7.61 -22.15 -9.42
CA ARG A 336 -8.70 -23.09 -9.71
C ARG A 336 -8.74 -23.58 -11.15
N ARG A 337 -8.23 -22.83 -12.13
CA ARG A 337 -8.45 -23.05 -13.56
C ARG A 337 -7.19 -23.13 -14.39
N LEU A 338 -6.10 -22.51 -13.97
CA LEU A 338 -4.87 -22.46 -14.76
C LEU A 338 -3.79 -23.41 -14.19
N GLY A 339 -3.73 -23.52 -12.86
CA GLY A 339 -2.68 -24.25 -12.15
C GLY A 339 -1.32 -23.56 -12.28
N ASP A 340 -0.35 -23.96 -11.47
CA ASP A 340 1.01 -23.42 -11.51
C ASP A 340 1.90 -24.34 -12.38
N THR A 341 2.18 -23.93 -13.60
CA THR A 341 2.84 -24.77 -14.61
C THR A 341 4.29 -24.38 -14.91
N VAL A 342 4.78 -23.24 -14.36
CA VAL A 342 6.17 -22.82 -14.53
C VAL A 342 7.01 -23.42 -13.39
N PRO A 343 8.11 -24.16 -13.70
CA PRO A 343 8.96 -24.73 -12.69
C PRO A 343 9.55 -23.66 -11.74
N GLU A 344 9.67 -23.98 -10.48
CA GLU A 344 10.12 -23.04 -9.44
C GLU A 344 11.53 -22.49 -9.69
N ALA A 345 12.43 -23.29 -10.27
CA ALA A 345 13.77 -22.86 -10.67
C ALA A 345 13.69 -21.80 -11.77
N VAL A 346 12.85 -22.00 -12.80
CA VAL A 346 12.66 -21.03 -13.89
C VAL A 346 12.08 -19.71 -13.39
N LYS A 347 11.11 -19.77 -12.47
CA LYS A 347 10.59 -18.55 -11.82
C LYS A 347 11.70 -17.80 -11.07
N GLY A 348 12.59 -18.54 -10.40
CA GLY A 348 13.73 -17.96 -9.67
C GLY A 348 14.71 -17.27 -10.60
N GLU A 349 15.09 -17.91 -11.70
CA GLU A 349 15.98 -17.37 -12.73
C GLU A 349 15.39 -16.10 -13.37
N ARG A 350 14.13 -16.15 -13.82
CA ARG A 350 13.44 -14.99 -14.40
C ARG A 350 13.30 -13.83 -13.42
N LEU A 351 13.00 -14.12 -12.16
CA LEU A 351 12.95 -13.08 -11.15
C LEU A 351 14.32 -12.42 -10.95
N GLN A 352 15.40 -13.20 -10.97
CA GLN A 352 16.75 -12.66 -10.82
C GLN A 352 17.13 -11.75 -11.99
N GLU A 353 16.83 -12.14 -13.22
CA GLU A 353 17.05 -11.29 -14.41
C GLU A 353 16.29 -9.95 -14.32
N ILE A 354 15.03 -9.99 -13.86
CA ILE A 354 14.23 -8.78 -13.64
C ILE A 354 14.85 -7.90 -12.54
N ILE A 355 15.34 -8.51 -11.45
CA ILE A 355 15.98 -7.79 -10.34
C ILE A 355 17.26 -7.10 -10.81
N ASP A 356 18.12 -7.82 -11.53
CA ASP A 356 19.40 -7.29 -12.01
C ASP A 356 19.18 -6.11 -12.96
N LEU A 357 18.26 -6.24 -13.91
CA LEU A 357 17.89 -5.16 -14.83
C LEU A 357 17.30 -3.96 -14.08
N GLN A 358 16.44 -4.18 -13.09
CA GLN A 358 15.85 -3.09 -12.31
C GLN A 358 16.88 -2.39 -11.44
N GLN A 359 17.83 -3.10 -10.86
CA GLN A 359 18.91 -2.49 -10.08
C GLN A 359 19.74 -1.55 -10.94
N GLN A 360 20.06 -1.96 -12.18
CA GLN A 360 20.72 -1.11 -13.15
C GLN A 360 19.88 0.15 -13.45
N HIS A 361 18.61 0.00 -13.82
CA HIS A 361 17.72 1.13 -14.13
C HIS A 361 17.54 2.08 -12.94
N SER A 362 17.38 1.55 -11.73
CA SER A 362 17.26 2.38 -10.53
C SER A 362 18.54 3.17 -10.26
N TYR A 363 19.72 2.57 -10.47
CA TYR A 363 20.99 3.28 -10.36
C TYR A 363 21.14 4.38 -11.41
N GLU A 364 20.85 4.09 -12.68
CA GLU A 364 20.87 5.06 -13.78
C GLU A 364 19.88 6.22 -13.54
N SER A 365 18.70 5.90 -13.03
CA SER A 365 17.70 6.91 -12.68
C SER A 365 18.19 7.81 -11.55
N ASN A 366 18.77 7.26 -10.50
CA ASN A 366 19.34 8.01 -9.38
C ASN A 366 20.58 8.82 -9.78
N GLN A 367 21.40 8.32 -10.69
CA GLN A 367 22.57 9.04 -11.24
C GLN A 367 22.16 10.35 -11.93
N ARG A 368 21.00 10.39 -12.61
CA ARG A 368 20.47 11.61 -13.24
C ARG A 368 20.14 12.72 -12.24
N ASP A 369 19.99 12.37 -10.97
CA ASP A 369 19.68 13.31 -9.90
C ASP A 369 20.91 13.80 -9.13
N VAL A 370 22.06 13.22 -9.36
CA VAL A 370 23.34 13.73 -8.81
C VAL A 370 23.61 15.14 -9.33
N GLY A 371 23.94 16.05 -8.42
CA GLY A 371 24.13 17.48 -8.68
C GLY A 371 22.84 18.32 -8.58
N LYS A 372 21.65 17.72 -8.57
CA LYS A 372 20.39 18.45 -8.40
C LYS A 372 20.08 18.72 -6.93
N THR A 373 19.33 19.79 -6.70
CA THR A 373 18.79 20.15 -5.38
C THR A 373 17.30 19.85 -5.34
N PHE A 374 16.87 19.16 -4.27
CA PHE A 374 15.46 18.80 -4.05
C PHE A 374 14.97 19.34 -2.72
N GLU A 375 13.71 19.74 -2.67
CA GLU A 375 12.99 19.92 -1.41
C GLU A 375 12.69 18.53 -0.80
N VAL A 376 13.27 18.26 0.35
CA VAL A 376 13.14 17.01 1.10
C VAL A 376 12.28 17.25 2.34
N LEU A 377 11.23 16.44 2.52
CA LEU A 377 10.48 16.37 3.77
C LEU A 377 11.20 15.41 4.71
N VAL A 378 11.69 15.92 5.85
CA VAL A 378 12.44 15.13 6.84
C VAL A 378 11.49 14.18 7.56
N GLU A 379 11.72 12.87 7.45
CA GLU A 379 10.87 11.83 8.04
C GLU A 379 11.44 11.27 9.36
N GLY A 380 12.74 11.40 9.58
CA GLY A 380 13.41 10.90 10.78
C GLY A 380 14.89 10.60 10.55
N TYR A 381 15.47 9.86 11.48
CA TYR A 381 16.83 9.35 11.33
C TYR A 381 16.90 8.17 10.36
N SER A 382 18.03 8.03 9.71
CA SER A 382 18.29 6.89 8.83
C SER A 382 18.32 5.59 9.64
N HIS A 383 17.70 4.52 9.10
CA HIS A 383 17.76 3.19 9.75
C HIS A 383 19.18 2.62 9.88
N LYS A 384 20.14 3.13 9.10
CA LYS A 384 21.53 2.64 9.08
C LYS A 384 22.49 3.49 9.89
N SER A 385 22.10 4.70 10.30
CA SER A 385 22.97 5.65 10.98
C SER A 385 22.14 6.67 11.76
N GLU A 386 22.39 6.82 13.04
CA GLU A 386 21.82 7.88 13.87
C GLU A 386 22.49 9.25 13.62
N ALA A 387 23.60 9.29 12.89
CA ALA A 387 24.27 10.50 12.48
C ALA A 387 23.63 11.12 11.22
N ASP A 388 22.69 10.43 10.56
CA ASP A 388 22.08 10.87 9.33
C ASP A 388 20.56 10.98 9.48
N LEU A 389 20.00 12.04 8.88
CA LEU A 389 18.57 12.19 8.66
C LEU A 389 18.19 11.62 7.29
N CYS A 390 16.92 11.29 7.16
CA CYS A 390 16.35 10.87 5.89
C CYS A 390 14.98 11.47 5.65
N GLY A 391 14.61 11.56 4.38
CA GLY A 391 13.30 12.04 3.98
C GLY A 391 13.05 11.80 2.50
N ARG A 392 11.85 12.14 2.04
CA ARG A 392 11.47 12.00 0.63
C ARG A 392 11.24 13.32 -0.06
N ASN A 393 11.60 13.36 -1.35
CA ASN A 393 11.23 14.44 -2.23
C ASN A 393 9.83 14.25 -2.86
N MET A 394 9.41 15.15 -3.73
CA MET A 394 8.12 15.08 -4.44
C MET A 394 8.00 13.82 -5.33
N GLN A 395 9.10 13.30 -5.85
CA GLN A 395 9.20 12.11 -6.67
C GLN A 395 9.23 10.81 -5.85
N ASN A 396 9.03 10.88 -4.52
CA ASN A 396 9.07 9.74 -3.60
C ASN A 396 10.44 9.07 -3.46
N ARG A 397 11.52 9.75 -3.85
CA ARG A 397 12.90 9.23 -3.70
C ARG A 397 13.39 9.47 -2.28
N MET A 398 13.97 8.44 -1.68
CA MET A 398 14.60 8.54 -0.37
C MET A 398 15.95 9.27 -0.51
N ILE A 399 16.12 10.32 0.28
CA ILE A 399 17.37 11.10 0.36
C ILE A 399 17.87 11.05 1.78
N VAL A 400 19.15 10.68 1.96
CA VAL A 400 19.84 10.61 3.24
C VAL A 400 20.91 11.69 3.26
N PHE A 401 21.06 12.41 4.35
CA PHE A 401 21.98 13.51 4.52
C PHE A 401 22.42 13.63 5.98
N PRO A 402 23.61 14.21 6.27
CA PRO A 402 24.10 14.36 7.64
C PRO A 402 23.09 15.08 8.53
N ALA A 403 22.94 14.62 9.76
CA ALA A 403 22.03 15.22 10.72
C ALA A 403 22.44 16.67 11.03
N THR A 404 21.46 17.54 10.94
CA THR A 404 21.56 18.96 11.27
C THR A 404 20.59 19.26 12.40
N LYS A 405 20.64 20.48 12.98
CA LYS A 405 19.70 20.93 14.02
C LYS A 405 18.32 21.24 13.45
N VAL A 406 17.71 20.23 12.81
CA VAL A 406 16.42 20.38 12.13
C VAL A 406 15.42 19.38 12.71
N GLU A 407 14.18 19.82 12.87
CA GLU A 407 13.10 18.98 13.39
C GLU A 407 12.56 18.05 12.30
N VAL A 408 12.13 16.87 12.72
CA VAL A 408 11.36 15.95 11.89
C VAL A 408 10.07 16.65 11.43
N GLY A 409 9.75 16.54 10.14
CA GLY A 409 8.64 17.28 9.50
C GLY A 409 9.06 18.61 8.85
N ALA A 410 10.30 19.05 9.00
CA ALA A 410 10.81 20.21 8.26
C ALA A 410 10.99 19.88 6.77
N ARG A 411 10.97 20.92 5.93
CA ARG A 411 11.33 20.85 4.51
C ARG A 411 12.66 21.52 4.30
N LEU A 412 13.58 20.83 3.66
CA LEU A 412 14.95 21.29 3.44
C LEU A 412 15.32 21.18 1.98
N ALA A 413 16.13 22.14 1.51
CA ALA A 413 16.83 22.01 0.24
C ALA A 413 18.06 21.11 0.44
N VAL A 414 18.10 19.98 -0.25
CA VAL A 414 19.22 19.01 -0.20
C VAL A 414 19.78 18.82 -1.59
N ARG A 415 21.07 19.12 -1.78
CA ARG A 415 21.79 18.82 -3.02
C ARG A 415 22.30 17.38 -2.97
N VAL A 416 21.95 16.61 -3.99
CA VAL A 416 22.40 15.22 -4.14
C VAL A 416 23.84 15.21 -4.62
N GLU A 417 24.71 14.48 -3.92
CA GLU A 417 26.12 14.35 -4.27
C GLU A 417 26.49 12.95 -4.77
N GLN A 418 25.81 11.93 -4.26
CA GLN A 418 26.05 10.53 -4.61
C GLN A 418 24.72 9.76 -4.63
N CYS A 419 24.74 8.57 -5.20
CA CYS A 419 23.60 7.67 -5.17
C CYS A 419 23.98 6.19 -5.07
N THR A 420 23.04 5.41 -4.63
CA THR A 420 22.98 3.94 -4.76
C THR A 420 21.72 3.57 -5.58
N PRO A 421 21.51 2.31 -5.95
CA PRO A 421 20.26 1.92 -6.62
C PRO A 421 19.00 2.24 -5.81
N SER A 422 19.07 2.33 -4.49
CA SER A 422 17.91 2.52 -3.61
C SER A 422 17.81 3.88 -2.91
N THR A 423 18.87 4.71 -2.94
CA THR A 423 18.96 5.89 -2.07
C THR A 423 19.84 6.96 -2.70
N LEU A 424 19.42 8.20 -2.59
CA LEU A 424 20.23 9.38 -2.89
C LEU A 424 20.94 9.84 -1.62
N LEU A 425 22.18 10.26 -1.74
CA LEU A 425 22.98 10.82 -0.65
C LEU A 425 23.28 12.28 -0.97
N GLY A 426 23.09 13.17 -0.03
CA GLY A 426 23.24 14.60 -0.27
C GLY A 426 23.66 15.40 0.94
N VAL A 427 23.74 16.70 0.74
CA VAL A 427 24.03 17.69 1.80
C VAL A 427 22.99 18.78 1.79
N VAL A 428 22.66 19.29 2.98
CA VAL A 428 21.75 20.42 3.12
C VAL A 428 22.41 21.65 2.51
N VAL A 429 21.67 22.34 1.63
CA VAL A 429 22.09 23.63 1.09
C VAL A 429 21.64 24.69 2.08
N SER A 430 22.60 25.38 2.72
CA SER A 430 22.32 26.56 3.54
C SER A 430 21.92 27.71 2.61
N ASP A 431 20.80 28.39 2.93
CA ASP A 431 20.46 29.66 2.31
C ASP A 431 21.49 30.74 2.62
#